data_e2b13439ba98dd61386541628e300e06
#
_entry.id   e2b13439ba98dd61386541628e300e06
#
_cell.length_a   1.000
_cell.length_b   1.000
_cell.length_c   1.000
_cell.angle_alpha   90.00
_cell.angle_beta   90.00
_cell.angle_gamma   90.00
#
_symmetry.space_group_name_H-M   'P 1'
#
loop_
_entity.id
_entity.type
_entity.pdbx_description
1 polymer ?
#
loop_
_entity_poly.entity_id
_entity_poly.type
_entity_poly.pdbx_seq_one_letter_code
_entity_poly.pdbx_strand_id
1 'polypeptide(L)'
;NPRRWIENAFRVLVDFNSEDSKTHNKDWFNFRIDDKYKKNFDSHVVVNFTDDNLSCKFKAKVRITGDLWWHLDWKGGTPLTSLYVRLLDGHINNITRFKLFLPKAREGGENEVFISSFLRELGFLAPRTFMISSRINGTTQKYIFQEDLRKEFLENFNLVEGPLLEGDERFTVDRIKDDKMIPGLSLSRIINKNFSLKDEINGRTA
;
A
#
# COMPACT_ATOMS: atom_id res chain seq x y z
N ASN A 1 0.40 17.86 11.94
CA ASN A 1 1.74 17.85 11.33
C ASN A 1 2.07 16.39 10.92
N PRO A 2 2.22 16.09 9.61
CA PRO A 2 2.50 14.73 9.11
C PRO A 2 3.77 14.12 9.73
N ARG A 3 4.78 14.93 9.96
CA ARG A 3 6.06 14.49 10.52
C ARG A 3 5.91 13.92 11.94
N ARG A 4 5.20 14.61 12.82
CA ARG A 4 4.95 14.12 14.19
C ARG A 4 4.25 12.77 14.21
N TRP A 5 3.39 12.54 13.24
CA TRP A 5 2.61 11.33 13.17
C TRP A 5 3.45 10.12 12.74
N ILE A 6 4.35 10.32 11.77
CA ILE A 6 5.34 9.32 11.35
C ILE A 6 6.33 9.05 12.49
N GLU A 7 6.79 10.10 13.19
CA GLU A 7 7.67 9.98 14.34
C GLU A 7 7.02 9.18 15.49
N ASN A 8 5.74 9.37 15.73
CA ASN A 8 5.02 8.58 16.74
C ASN A 8 4.91 7.09 16.37
N ALA A 9 4.62 6.78 15.12
CA ALA A 9 4.61 5.39 14.64
C ALA A 9 6.00 4.75 14.81
N PHE A 10 7.05 5.53 14.60
CA PHE A 10 8.43 5.07 14.75
C PHE A 10 8.83 4.90 16.22
N ARG A 11 8.39 5.78 17.12
CA ARG A 11 8.61 5.65 18.56
C ARG A 11 8.03 4.34 19.09
N VAL A 12 6.84 3.97 18.67
CA VAL A 12 6.24 2.68 19.07
C VAL A 12 7.14 1.50 18.66
N LEU A 13 7.77 1.55 17.49
CA LEU A 13 8.74 0.53 17.08
C LEU A 13 10.01 0.55 17.92
N VAL A 14 10.52 1.72 18.26
CA VAL A 14 11.72 1.88 19.10
C VAL A 14 11.43 1.41 20.51
N ASP A 15 10.29 1.78 21.07
CA ASP A 15 9.88 1.37 22.42
C ASP A 15 9.65 -0.14 22.48
N PHE A 16 9.02 -0.72 21.48
CA PHE A 16 8.87 -2.16 21.33
C PHE A 16 10.24 -2.88 21.29
N ASN A 17 11.20 -2.34 20.53
CA ASN A 17 12.57 -2.87 20.47
C ASN A 17 13.29 -2.79 21.81
N SER A 18 13.12 -1.71 22.57
CA SER A 18 13.77 -1.53 23.86
C SER A 18 13.22 -2.45 24.96
N GLU A 19 11.93 -2.76 24.89
CA GLU A 19 11.30 -3.72 25.81
C GLU A 19 11.65 -5.17 25.47
N ASP A 20 11.80 -5.51 24.19
CA ASP A 20 12.14 -6.86 23.72
C ASP A 20 13.58 -7.28 24.02
N SER A 21 14.47 -6.34 24.22
CA SER A 21 15.84 -6.67 24.68
C SER A 21 15.85 -7.32 26.06
N LYS A 22 14.73 -7.25 26.79
CA LYS A 22 14.56 -7.79 28.16
C LYS A 22 13.76 -9.09 28.25
N THR A 23 13.06 -9.47 27.19
CA THR A 23 12.21 -10.68 27.19
C THR A 23 12.38 -11.46 25.88
N HIS A 24 13.07 -12.59 25.95
CA HIS A 24 13.54 -13.43 24.84
C HIS A 24 12.46 -14.09 23.96
N ASN A 25 11.20 -13.67 23.98
CA ASN A 25 10.10 -14.42 23.33
C ASN A 25 9.10 -13.58 22.56
N LYS A 26 9.44 -12.38 22.10
CA LYS A 26 8.52 -11.63 21.22
C LYS A 26 8.86 -11.84 19.75
N ASP A 27 7.86 -12.34 19.05
CA ASP A 27 7.90 -12.70 17.66
C ASP A 27 7.85 -11.42 16.79
N TRP A 28 8.98 -10.97 16.28
CA TRP A 28 9.11 -9.81 15.38
C TRP A 28 8.16 -9.87 14.17
N PHE A 29 7.86 -11.09 13.73
CA PHE A 29 6.96 -11.32 12.62
C PHE A 29 5.52 -10.92 12.92
N ASN A 30 5.15 -10.80 14.19
CA ASN A 30 3.81 -10.43 14.63
C ASN A 30 3.64 -8.94 14.97
N PHE A 31 4.71 -8.12 14.88
CA PHE A 31 4.58 -6.69 15.12
C PHE A 31 3.75 -6.04 14.00
N ARG A 32 2.59 -5.50 14.38
CA ARG A 32 1.67 -4.81 13.48
C ARG A 32 1.64 -3.31 13.76
N ILE A 33 1.60 -2.54 12.70
CA ILE A 33 1.35 -1.09 12.78
C ILE A 33 -0.12 -0.89 13.16
N ASP A 34 -0.35 -0.35 14.37
CA ASP A 34 -1.69 -0.08 14.90
C ASP A 34 -2.46 0.89 13.97
N ASP A 35 -3.73 0.61 13.75
CA ASP A 35 -4.62 1.41 12.89
C ASP A 35 -4.80 2.85 13.38
N LYS A 36 -4.60 3.11 14.68
CA LYS A 36 -4.60 4.49 15.22
C LYS A 36 -3.57 5.39 14.55
N TYR A 37 -2.46 4.82 14.02
CA TYR A 37 -1.41 5.53 13.29
C TYR A 37 -1.68 5.66 11.79
N LYS A 38 -2.69 4.97 11.24
CA LYS A 38 -3.03 4.99 9.82
C LYS A 38 -4.10 6.05 9.47
N LYS A 39 -4.19 7.12 10.28
CA LYS A 39 -5.12 8.23 10.02
C LYS A 39 -4.68 9.05 8.81
N ASN A 40 -5.65 9.51 8.03
CA ASN A 40 -5.39 10.42 6.92
C ASN A 40 -4.98 11.80 7.43
N PHE A 41 -4.07 12.43 6.70
CA PHE A 41 -3.72 13.83 6.85
C PHE A 41 -3.70 14.54 5.49
N ASP A 42 -3.99 15.83 5.49
CA ASP A 42 -3.98 16.65 4.28
C ASP A 42 -2.53 16.96 3.88
N SER A 43 -2.26 16.86 2.59
CA SER A 43 -0.93 17.07 2.01
C SER A 43 -1.04 17.61 0.59
N HIS A 44 0.11 17.94 0.02
CA HIS A 44 0.24 18.23 -1.41
C HIS A 44 1.23 17.23 -2.01
N VAL A 45 0.91 16.76 -3.19
CA VAL A 45 1.78 15.91 -4.02
C VAL A 45 2.19 16.72 -5.23
N VAL A 46 3.48 16.79 -5.49
CA VAL A 46 4.04 17.35 -6.72
C VAL A 46 4.61 16.22 -7.53
N VAL A 47 4.17 16.11 -8.76
CA VAL A 47 4.63 15.12 -9.72
C VAL A 47 5.41 15.84 -10.80
N ASN A 48 6.67 15.44 -10.98
CA ASN A 48 7.53 15.94 -12.04
C ASN A 48 7.64 14.85 -13.11
N PHE A 49 7.19 15.18 -14.31
CA PHE A 49 7.35 14.34 -15.49
C PHE A 49 8.65 14.74 -16.17
N THR A 50 9.63 13.84 -16.15
CA THR A 50 10.99 14.12 -16.65
C THR A 50 11.04 14.36 -18.15
N ASP A 51 10.20 13.64 -18.90
CA ASP A 51 10.19 13.66 -20.36
C ASP A 51 9.56 14.94 -20.94
N ASP A 52 8.56 15.48 -20.24
CA ASP A 52 7.81 16.66 -20.68
C ASP A 52 8.22 17.95 -19.97
N ASN A 53 9.17 17.89 -19.05
CA ASN A 53 9.52 18.99 -18.15
C ASN A 53 8.30 19.64 -17.46
N LEU A 54 7.27 18.82 -17.22
CA LEU A 54 6.00 19.21 -16.65
C LEU A 54 5.99 18.93 -15.15
N SER A 55 5.49 19.89 -14.37
CA SER A 55 5.29 19.75 -12.93
C SER A 55 3.82 20.01 -12.59
N CYS A 56 3.18 19.02 -11.98
CA CYS A 56 1.78 19.13 -11.55
C CYS A 56 1.70 19.04 -10.03
N LYS A 57 0.90 19.92 -9.41
CA LYS A 57 0.65 19.93 -7.97
C LYS A 57 -0.80 19.55 -7.69
N PHE A 58 -0.98 18.57 -6.81
CA PHE A 58 -2.27 18.04 -6.41
C PHE A 58 -2.49 18.20 -4.90
N LYS A 59 -3.73 18.48 -4.49
CA LYS A 59 -4.16 18.28 -3.11
C LYS A 59 -4.33 16.78 -2.89
N ALA A 60 -3.94 16.29 -1.72
CA ALA A 60 -4.00 14.87 -1.43
C ALA A 60 -4.32 14.58 0.04
N LYS A 61 -4.92 13.43 0.27
CA LYS A 61 -4.92 12.78 1.59
C LYS A 61 -3.91 11.66 1.58
N VAL A 62 -3.06 11.65 2.59
CA VAL A 62 -1.98 10.68 2.73
C VAL A 62 -2.10 9.99 4.08
N ARG A 63 -1.77 8.71 4.13
CA ARG A 63 -1.66 7.94 5.37
C ARG A 63 -0.58 6.87 5.26
N ILE A 64 -0.11 6.34 6.37
CA ILE A 64 0.72 5.14 6.39
C ILE A 64 -0.09 3.97 5.81
N THR A 65 0.59 3.10 5.08
CA THR A 65 0.03 1.84 4.59
C THR A 65 0.93 0.67 4.97
N GLY A 66 0.35 -0.53 4.95
CA GLY A 66 1.00 -1.75 5.41
C GLY A 66 0.72 -2.01 6.90
N ASP A 67 0.80 -3.28 7.26
CA ASP A 67 0.42 -3.76 8.60
C ASP A 67 1.65 -4.14 9.43
N LEU A 68 2.78 -4.41 8.78
CA LEU A 68 3.96 -5.00 9.39
C LEU A 68 5.14 -4.01 9.43
N TRP A 69 6.10 -4.28 10.31
CA TRP A 69 7.22 -3.40 10.60
C TRP A 69 8.11 -3.07 9.39
N TRP A 70 8.21 -3.90 8.36
CA TRP A 70 8.99 -3.61 7.17
C TRP A 70 8.44 -2.49 6.29
N HIS A 71 7.23 -2.00 6.58
CA HIS A 71 6.68 -0.78 6.00
C HIS A 71 7.21 0.50 6.67
N LEU A 72 8.12 0.38 7.62
CA LEU A 72 8.77 1.48 8.31
C LEU A 72 10.27 1.39 8.14
N ASP A 73 10.94 2.53 7.99
CA ASP A 73 12.38 2.64 7.86
C ASP A 73 12.91 3.94 8.43
N TRP A 74 14.23 4.05 8.53
CA TRP A 74 14.90 5.23 9.05
C TRP A 74 16.09 5.58 8.16
N LYS A 75 16.17 6.83 7.70
CA LYS A 75 17.26 7.31 6.88
C LYS A 75 17.67 8.71 7.28
N GLY A 76 18.94 8.86 7.67
CA GLY A 76 19.51 10.17 8.00
C GLY A 76 18.72 10.96 9.04
N GLY A 77 18.26 10.29 10.11
CA GLY A 77 17.45 10.93 11.15
C GLY A 77 15.98 11.19 10.76
N THR A 78 15.54 10.74 9.60
CA THR A 78 14.17 10.93 9.11
C THR A 78 13.44 9.59 9.03
N PRO A 79 12.28 9.43 9.68
CA PRO A 79 11.45 8.25 9.54
C PRO A 79 10.86 8.19 8.13
N LEU A 80 10.90 7.01 7.54
CA LEU A 80 10.32 6.68 6.25
C LEU A 80 9.24 5.61 6.42
N THR A 81 8.17 5.73 5.67
CA THR A 81 7.08 4.74 5.71
C THR A 81 6.56 4.46 4.31
N SER A 82 5.95 3.29 4.14
CA SER A 82 5.06 3.08 3.01
C SER A 82 3.82 3.96 3.17
N LEU A 83 3.35 4.55 2.07
CA LEU A 83 2.27 5.53 2.08
C LEU A 83 1.13 5.11 1.15
N TYR A 84 -0.08 5.39 1.58
CA TYR A 84 -1.26 5.41 0.71
C TYR A 84 -1.59 6.87 0.40
N VAL A 85 -1.74 7.17 -0.87
CA VAL A 85 -2.03 8.51 -1.39
C VAL A 85 -3.36 8.50 -2.13
N ARG A 86 -4.20 9.48 -1.83
CA ARG A 86 -5.43 9.78 -2.56
C ARG A 86 -5.38 11.22 -3.02
N LEU A 87 -5.38 11.44 -4.32
CA LEU A 87 -5.51 12.76 -4.92
C LEU A 87 -6.95 13.26 -4.75
N LEU A 88 -7.12 14.55 -4.50
CA LEU A 88 -8.42 15.18 -4.28
C LEU A 88 -8.85 16.06 -5.46
N ASP A 89 -7.88 16.50 -6.27
CA ASP A 89 -8.09 17.41 -7.39
C ASP A 89 -7.26 16.94 -8.60
N GLY A 90 -7.81 16.07 -9.39
CA GLY A 90 -7.16 15.55 -10.61
C GLY A 90 -6.62 14.13 -10.47
N HIS A 91 -5.82 13.73 -11.43
CA HIS A 91 -5.30 12.38 -11.60
C HIS A 91 -3.94 12.36 -12.28
N ILE A 92 -3.18 11.29 -12.12
CA ILE A 92 -1.95 10.98 -12.84
C ILE A 92 -2.27 9.83 -13.80
N ASN A 93 -2.39 10.11 -15.10
CA ASN A 93 -2.76 9.10 -16.10
C ASN A 93 -3.98 8.25 -15.67
N ASN A 94 -5.07 8.90 -15.26
CA ASN A 94 -6.29 8.30 -14.71
C ASN A 94 -6.10 7.58 -13.36
N ILE A 95 -4.98 7.75 -12.67
CA ILE A 95 -4.79 7.23 -11.30
C ILE A 95 -5.13 8.34 -10.31
N THR A 96 -6.13 8.10 -9.48
CA THR A 96 -6.51 9.00 -8.38
C THR A 96 -5.99 8.52 -7.02
N ARG A 97 -5.63 7.23 -6.92
CA ARG A 97 -5.16 6.60 -5.68
C ARG A 97 -4.04 5.62 -5.99
N PHE A 98 -3.02 5.65 -5.15
CA PHE A 98 -1.86 4.79 -5.29
C PHE A 98 -1.17 4.55 -3.94
N LYS A 99 -0.32 3.55 -3.93
CA LYS A 99 0.55 3.22 -2.80
C LYS A 99 2.00 3.53 -3.17
N LEU A 100 2.75 4.00 -2.21
CA LEU A 100 4.20 4.13 -2.29
C LEU A 100 4.79 3.16 -1.29
N PHE A 101 5.29 2.03 -1.75
CA PHE A 101 5.91 1.05 -0.88
C PHE A 101 7.40 1.30 -0.75
N LEU A 102 7.92 1.14 0.46
CA LEU A 102 9.36 1.01 0.66
C LEU A 102 9.82 -0.27 -0.05
N PRO A 103 10.94 -0.25 -0.81
CA PRO A 103 11.41 -1.43 -1.54
C PRO A 103 11.60 -2.66 -0.65
N LYS A 104 12.08 -2.48 0.58
CA LYS A 104 12.23 -3.58 1.55
C LYS A 104 10.93 -4.27 1.94
N ALA A 105 9.80 -3.57 1.84
CA ALA A 105 8.49 -4.16 2.10
C ALA A 105 8.02 -5.10 0.99
N ARG A 106 8.75 -5.17 -0.11
CA ARG A 106 8.48 -5.96 -1.31
C ARG A 106 9.75 -6.63 -1.84
N GLU A 107 10.62 -7.12 -0.95
CA GLU A 107 11.85 -7.85 -1.31
C GLU A 107 12.72 -7.14 -2.36
N GLY A 108 12.87 -5.82 -2.23
CA GLY A 108 13.56 -4.96 -3.19
C GLY A 108 12.65 -4.37 -4.27
N GLY A 109 11.52 -4.99 -4.56
CA GLY A 109 10.47 -4.47 -5.44
C GLY A 109 10.64 -4.73 -6.92
N GLU A 110 11.79 -5.19 -7.36
CA GLU A 110 12.06 -5.45 -8.79
C GLU A 110 11.17 -6.57 -9.34
N ASN A 111 11.00 -7.64 -8.58
CA ASN A 111 10.12 -8.75 -8.94
C ASN A 111 8.66 -8.31 -9.07
N GLU A 112 8.19 -7.47 -8.16
CA GLU A 112 6.81 -6.97 -8.20
C GLU A 112 6.57 -6.08 -9.42
N VAL A 113 7.52 -5.20 -9.74
CA VAL A 113 7.47 -4.36 -10.94
C VAL A 113 7.48 -5.22 -12.20
N PHE A 114 8.38 -6.20 -12.27
CA PHE A 114 8.48 -7.09 -13.42
C PHE A 114 7.20 -7.89 -13.62
N ILE A 115 6.71 -8.58 -12.57
CA ILE A 115 5.51 -9.42 -12.67
C ILE A 115 4.27 -8.59 -13.01
N SER A 116 4.08 -7.42 -12.40
CA SER A 116 2.96 -6.54 -12.70
C SER A 116 2.99 -6.08 -14.16
N SER A 117 4.15 -5.69 -14.66
CA SER A 117 4.32 -5.29 -16.06
C SER A 117 4.08 -6.46 -17.02
N PHE A 118 4.66 -7.61 -16.72
CA PHE A 118 4.50 -8.82 -17.52
C PHE A 118 3.05 -9.29 -17.63
N LEU A 119 2.33 -9.30 -16.50
CA LEU A 119 0.91 -9.67 -16.50
C LEU A 119 0.07 -8.68 -17.32
N ARG A 120 0.37 -7.38 -17.27
CA ARG A 120 -0.30 -6.38 -18.08
C ARG A 120 -0.07 -6.58 -19.58
N GLU A 121 1.17 -6.85 -19.97
CA GLU A 121 1.50 -7.16 -21.38
C GLU A 121 0.78 -8.41 -21.89
N LEU A 122 0.52 -9.39 -21.02
CA LEU A 122 -0.29 -10.56 -21.33
C LEU A 122 -1.82 -10.30 -21.30
N GLY A 123 -2.26 -9.05 -21.02
CA GLY A 123 -3.67 -8.68 -20.95
C GLY A 123 -4.39 -9.04 -19.65
N PHE A 124 -3.67 -9.46 -18.61
CA PHE A 124 -4.25 -9.69 -17.30
C PHE A 124 -4.46 -8.39 -16.53
N LEU A 125 -5.43 -8.41 -15.61
CA LEU A 125 -5.68 -7.31 -14.67
C LEU A 125 -4.55 -7.24 -13.64
N ALA A 126 -3.61 -6.34 -13.85
CA ALA A 126 -2.53 -6.07 -12.92
C ALA A 126 -2.33 -4.56 -12.75
N PRO A 127 -2.04 -4.07 -11.53
CA PRO A 127 -1.83 -2.65 -11.27
C PRO A 127 -0.61 -2.11 -12.01
N ARG A 128 -0.65 -0.86 -12.41
CA ARG A 128 0.56 -0.16 -12.87
C ARG A 128 1.54 -0.05 -11.70
N THR A 129 2.70 -0.65 -11.85
CA THR A 129 3.72 -0.74 -10.80
C THR A 129 5.07 -0.41 -11.38
N PHE A 130 5.78 0.55 -10.78
CA PHE A 130 7.11 0.97 -11.21
C PHE A 130 7.90 1.64 -10.09
N MET A 131 9.21 1.73 -10.26
CA MET A 131 10.09 2.41 -9.30
C MET A 131 10.09 3.91 -9.57
N ILE A 132 9.97 4.70 -8.50
CA ILE A 132 10.07 6.16 -8.55
C ILE A 132 11.06 6.68 -7.52
N SER A 133 11.62 7.85 -7.78
CA SER A 133 12.31 8.65 -6.76
C SER A 133 11.30 9.62 -6.14
N SER A 134 11.14 9.58 -4.84
CA SER A 134 10.21 10.47 -4.14
C SER A 134 10.91 11.20 -3.02
N ARG A 135 10.59 12.49 -2.87
CA ARG A 135 11.06 13.34 -1.78
C ARG A 135 9.96 13.56 -0.77
N ILE A 136 10.11 12.97 0.41
CA ILE A 136 9.12 13.05 1.48
C ILE A 136 9.76 13.70 2.71
N ASN A 137 9.18 14.78 3.20
CA ASN A 137 9.71 15.55 4.34
C ASN A 137 11.20 15.93 4.20
N GLY A 138 11.64 16.22 2.98
CA GLY A 138 13.03 16.61 2.69
C GLY A 138 13.97 15.44 2.39
N THR A 139 13.58 14.20 2.65
CA THR A 139 14.40 13.01 2.39
C THR A 139 14.02 12.38 1.06
N THR A 140 15.02 12.19 0.19
CA THR A 140 14.85 11.51 -1.10
C THR A 140 15.07 10.01 -0.93
N GLN A 141 14.15 9.22 -1.41
CA GLN A 141 14.15 7.76 -1.35
C GLN A 141 13.49 7.16 -2.57
N LYS A 142 13.93 5.95 -2.97
CA LYS A 142 13.22 5.14 -3.96
C LYS A 142 11.99 4.52 -3.33
N TYR A 143 10.89 4.54 -4.07
CA TYR A 143 9.64 3.87 -3.71
C TYR A 143 9.15 3.06 -4.90
N ILE A 144 8.41 2.02 -4.59
CA ILE A 144 7.57 1.32 -5.57
C ILE A 144 6.24 2.05 -5.60
N PHE A 145 5.94 2.67 -6.73
CA PHE A 145 4.60 3.18 -7.01
C PHE A 145 3.73 2.00 -7.43
N GLN A 146 2.56 1.88 -6.83
CA GLN A 146 1.56 0.89 -7.23
C GLN A 146 0.17 1.53 -7.26
N GLU A 147 -0.49 1.44 -8.40
CA GLU A 147 -1.88 1.87 -8.57
C GLU A 147 -2.79 1.12 -7.57
N ASP A 148 -3.75 1.83 -6.97
CA ASP A 148 -4.76 1.20 -6.12
C ASP A 148 -5.89 0.64 -6.99
N LEU A 149 -6.32 -0.57 -6.68
CA LEU A 149 -7.34 -1.28 -7.45
C LEU A 149 -8.72 -0.69 -7.12
N ARG A 150 -9.20 0.21 -7.96
CA ARG A 150 -10.46 0.93 -7.82
C ARG A 150 -11.21 0.97 -9.15
N LYS A 151 -12.29 1.74 -9.17
CA LYS A 151 -13.08 1.95 -10.37
C LYS A 151 -12.23 2.39 -11.56
N GLU A 152 -11.36 3.38 -11.34
CA GLU A 152 -10.48 3.93 -12.38
C GLU A 152 -9.52 2.87 -12.97
N PHE A 153 -9.13 1.90 -12.14
CA PHE A 153 -8.33 0.75 -12.61
C PHE A 153 -9.10 -0.10 -13.62
N LEU A 154 -10.37 -0.42 -13.35
CA LEU A 154 -11.22 -1.17 -14.28
C LEU A 154 -11.48 -0.38 -15.56
N GLU A 155 -11.76 0.92 -15.44
CA GLU A 155 -11.96 1.83 -16.58
C GLU A 155 -10.74 1.88 -17.51
N ASN A 156 -9.53 1.81 -16.96
CA ASN A 156 -8.30 1.74 -17.74
C ASN A 156 -8.15 0.44 -18.56
N PHE A 157 -8.86 -0.62 -18.18
CA PHE A 157 -8.98 -1.87 -18.95
C PHE A 157 -10.26 -1.94 -19.80
N ASN A 158 -11.00 -0.82 -19.95
CA ASN A 158 -12.30 -0.75 -20.63
C ASN A 158 -13.35 -1.72 -20.05
N LEU A 159 -13.25 -1.97 -18.72
CA LEU A 159 -14.20 -2.82 -18.02
C LEU A 159 -15.23 -1.99 -17.26
N VAL A 160 -16.42 -2.53 -17.16
CA VAL A 160 -17.49 -1.97 -16.33
C VAL A 160 -17.14 -2.16 -14.86
N GLU A 161 -17.55 -1.20 -14.01
CA GLU A 161 -17.36 -1.32 -12.58
C GLU A 161 -18.06 -2.57 -12.02
N GLY A 162 -17.31 -3.44 -11.37
CA GLY A 162 -17.75 -4.69 -10.76
C GLY A 162 -17.00 -4.98 -9.48
N PRO A 163 -17.31 -6.06 -8.76
CA PRO A 163 -16.58 -6.45 -7.57
C PRO A 163 -15.14 -6.82 -7.91
N LEU A 164 -14.21 -6.24 -7.17
CA LEU A 164 -12.79 -6.59 -7.23
C LEU A 164 -12.45 -7.49 -6.04
N LEU A 165 -12.02 -8.71 -6.34
CA LEU A 165 -11.63 -9.69 -5.35
C LEU A 165 -10.11 -9.65 -5.14
N GLU A 166 -9.68 -9.58 -3.90
CA GLU A 166 -8.27 -9.64 -3.49
C GLU A 166 -8.09 -10.83 -2.56
N GLY A 167 -7.07 -11.65 -2.80
CA GLY A 167 -6.65 -12.68 -1.85
C GLY A 167 -6.17 -12.04 -0.54
N ASP A 168 -6.40 -12.69 0.59
CA ASP A 168 -5.98 -12.18 1.90
C ASP A 168 -4.86 -13.05 2.48
N GLU A 169 -3.62 -12.57 2.36
CA GLU A 169 -2.41 -13.24 2.85
C GLU A 169 -2.43 -13.50 4.36
N ARG A 170 -3.21 -12.73 5.13
CA ARG A 170 -3.30 -12.88 6.60
C ARG A 170 -3.76 -14.26 7.04
N PHE A 171 -4.48 -14.96 6.18
CA PHE A 171 -4.99 -16.30 6.47
C PHE A 171 -4.11 -17.43 5.96
N THR A 172 -3.10 -17.13 5.14
CA THR A 172 -2.25 -18.16 4.53
C THR A 172 -1.28 -18.74 5.55
N VAL A 173 -0.75 -17.91 6.45
CA VAL A 173 0.28 -18.30 7.43
C VAL A 173 -0.31 -19.18 8.56
N ASP A 174 -1.51 -18.89 9.03
CA ASP A 174 -2.11 -19.63 10.16
C ASP A 174 -2.70 -20.99 9.75
N ARG A 175 -2.90 -21.24 8.47
CA ARG A 175 -3.58 -22.45 7.98
C ARG A 175 -2.66 -23.48 7.32
N ILE A 176 -1.39 -23.17 7.12
CA ILE A 176 -0.37 -24.15 6.73
C ILE A 176 -0.14 -25.19 7.85
N LYS A 177 -0.57 -24.89 9.07
CA LYS A 177 -0.44 -25.82 10.22
C LYS A 177 -1.22 -27.12 10.10
N ASP A 178 -2.26 -27.15 9.28
CA ASP A 178 -3.16 -28.32 9.19
C ASP A 178 -3.06 -29.08 7.86
N ASP A 179 -2.02 -28.86 7.04
CA ASP A 179 -1.81 -29.50 5.71
C ASP A 179 -3.03 -29.41 4.76
N LYS A 180 -3.99 -28.56 5.03
CA LYS A 180 -5.16 -28.36 4.18
C LYS A 180 -4.96 -27.14 3.28
N MET A 181 -4.79 -27.40 1.98
CA MET A 181 -4.87 -26.37 0.96
C MET A 181 -6.29 -25.77 0.95
N ILE A 182 -6.38 -24.51 1.39
CA ILE A 182 -7.62 -23.76 1.27
C ILE A 182 -7.59 -23.05 -0.08
N PRO A 183 -8.62 -23.20 -0.92
CA PRO A 183 -8.69 -22.48 -2.19
C PRO A 183 -8.56 -20.98 -1.97
N GLY A 184 -7.66 -20.31 -2.68
CA GLY A 184 -7.41 -18.88 -2.53
C GLY A 184 -8.66 -18.00 -2.69
N LEU A 185 -9.62 -18.44 -3.51
CA LEU A 185 -10.91 -17.79 -3.68
C LEU A 185 -11.78 -17.80 -2.41
N SER A 186 -11.69 -18.82 -1.56
CA SER A 186 -12.46 -18.88 -0.31
C SER A 186 -11.99 -17.88 0.75
N LEU A 187 -10.80 -17.30 0.55
CA LEU A 187 -10.19 -16.30 1.42
C LEU A 187 -10.18 -14.92 0.79
N SER A 188 -10.76 -14.77 -0.40
CA SER A 188 -10.80 -13.49 -1.08
C SER A 188 -11.81 -12.55 -0.42
N ARG A 189 -11.51 -11.27 -0.51
CA ARG A 189 -12.38 -10.19 -0.03
C ARG A 189 -12.66 -9.20 -1.14
N ILE A 190 -13.83 -8.59 -1.11
CA ILE A 190 -14.16 -7.49 -2.01
C ILE A 190 -13.47 -6.21 -1.51
N ILE A 191 -12.62 -5.62 -2.35
CA ILE A 191 -11.82 -4.44 -1.97
C ILE A 191 -12.43 -3.10 -2.37
N ASN A 192 -13.31 -3.08 -3.35
CA ASN A 192 -14.01 -1.86 -3.74
C ASN A 192 -15.30 -1.68 -2.92
N LYS A 193 -15.38 -0.56 -2.23
CA LYS A 193 -16.39 -0.31 -1.19
C LYS A 193 -17.84 -0.39 -1.68
N ASN A 194 -18.11 -0.06 -2.93
CA ASN A 194 -19.47 -0.10 -3.50
C ASN A 194 -20.03 -1.51 -3.56
N PHE A 195 -19.20 -2.53 -3.52
CA PHE A 195 -19.55 -3.94 -3.58
C PHE A 195 -19.18 -4.68 -2.29
N SER A 196 -18.76 -3.98 -1.25
CA SER A 196 -18.38 -4.61 0.02
C SER A 196 -19.64 -4.92 0.86
N LEU A 197 -19.58 -6.00 1.63
CA LEU A 197 -20.63 -6.56 2.50
C LEU A 197 -21.26 -5.62 3.54
N LYS A 198 -20.95 -4.34 3.53
CA LYS A 198 -21.67 -3.37 4.39
C LYS A 198 -23.12 -3.16 3.93
N ASP A 199 -23.41 -3.41 2.66
CA ASP A 199 -24.75 -3.60 2.17
C ASP A 199 -24.98 -5.11 2.00
N GLU A 200 -25.74 -5.74 2.89
CA GLU A 200 -26.06 -7.19 2.84
C GLU A 200 -26.57 -7.65 1.48
N ILE A 201 -27.16 -6.76 0.70
CA ILE A 201 -27.69 -7.03 -0.63
C ILE A 201 -26.57 -7.23 -1.66
N ASN A 202 -25.52 -6.41 -1.63
CA ASN A 202 -24.42 -6.49 -2.59
C ASN A 202 -23.42 -7.63 -2.29
N GLY A 203 -23.38 -8.09 -1.06
CA GLY A 203 -22.50 -9.18 -0.64
C GLY A 203 -23.03 -10.58 -0.97
N ARG A 204 -24.31 -10.71 -1.31
CA ARG A 204 -24.93 -12.00 -1.68
C ARG A 204 -24.91 -12.27 -3.19
N THR A 205 -24.51 -11.31 -4.00
CA THR A 205 -24.45 -11.40 -5.46
C THR A 205 -23.03 -11.55 -6.02
N ALA A 206 -22.03 -11.66 -5.15
CA ALA A 206 -20.63 -11.87 -5.54
C ALA A 206 -20.20 -13.31 -5.33
#